data_57c6223ff1eb0e8bbdab037aafae7f43
#
_entry.id   57c6223ff1eb0e8bbdab037aafae7f43
#
_cell.length_a   1.000
_cell.length_b   1.000
_cell.length_c   1.000
_cell.angle_alpha   90.00
_cell.angle_beta   90.00
_cell.angle_gamma   90.00
#
_symmetry.space_group_name_H-M   'P 1'
#
loop_
_entity.id
_entity.type
_entity.pdbx_description
1 polymer ?
#
loop_
_entity_poly.entity_id
_entity_poly.type
_entity_poly.pdbx_seq_one_letter_code
_entity_poly.pdbx_strand_id
1 'polypeptide(L)'
;MQAEAYVELTARYETPLFSYSARMLGGLRDGERCLIAALTAGWTELEGGGAEPARPQEWFTALVRERCFDELARRGAVSAEDDLAGTGDCVALAADAALATLRPAYRDLLLLRDVHGLDPALLCAVTDMSEADAENQLYRARAEFAAAFAALPAPDRCPLRRTDCPDCAERERLRTQPAHALLHLGPLEVRDQVRSALRAALGSGS
;
A
#
# COMPACT_ATOMS: atom_id res chain seq x y z
N MET A 1 -24.83 -11.38 -4.39
CA MET A 1 -23.82 -12.15 -3.59
C MET A 1 -24.25 -12.15 -2.13
N GLN A 2 -23.99 -13.22 -1.36
CA GLN A 2 -24.24 -13.24 0.10
C GLN A 2 -23.03 -12.63 0.86
N ALA A 3 -23.28 -12.03 2.04
CA ALA A 3 -22.23 -11.38 2.84
C ALA A 3 -21.04 -12.31 3.16
N GLU A 4 -21.32 -13.59 3.44
CA GLU A 4 -20.30 -14.58 3.74
C GLU A 4 -19.39 -14.88 2.52
N ALA A 5 -19.99 -14.99 1.33
CA ALA A 5 -19.24 -15.17 0.09
C ALA A 5 -18.39 -13.92 -0.25
N TYR A 6 -18.88 -12.73 0.09
CA TYR A 6 -18.10 -11.50 -0.06
C TYR A 6 -16.89 -11.48 0.89
N VAL A 7 -17.07 -11.85 2.16
CA VAL A 7 -15.96 -11.96 3.14
C VAL A 7 -14.91 -12.96 2.68
N GLU A 8 -15.33 -14.12 2.17
CA GLU A 8 -14.41 -15.12 1.62
C GLU A 8 -13.65 -14.59 0.39
N LEU A 9 -14.32 -13.84 -0.47
CA LEU A 9 -13.71 -13.24 -1.63
C LEU A 9 -12.69 -12.18 -1.22
N THR A 10 -13.03 -11.30 -0.28
CA THR A 10 -12.12 -10.25 0.23
C THR A 10 -10.89 -10.83 0.90
N ALA A 11 -11.01 -11.97 1.61
CA ALA A 11 -9.89 -12.61 2.30
C ALA A 11 -8.72 -12.98 1.38
N ARG A 12 -8.97 -13.18 0.09
CA ARG A 12 -7.92 -13.47 -0.91
C ARG A 12 -7.06 -12.25 -1.25
N TYR A 13 -7.60 -11.05 -1.08
CA TYR A 13 -6.96 -9.80 -1.48
C TYR A 13 -6.62 -8.89 -0.29
N GLU A 14 -7.05 -9.20 0.93
CA GLU A 14 -6.93 -8.33 2.09
C GLU A 14 -5.48 -7.94 2.40
N THR A 15 -4.54 -8.89 2.36
CA THR A 15 -3.13 -8.64 2.69
C THR A 15 -2.47 -7.65 1.72
N PRO A 16 -2.50 -7.83 0.39
CA PRO A 16 -1.95 -6.84 -0.52
C PRO A 16 -2.67 -5.49 -0.46
N LEU A 17 -3.98 -5.47 -0.33
CA LEU A 17 -4.76 -4.24 -0.22
C LEU A 17 -4.46 -3.48 1.08
N PHE A 18 -4.30 -4.19 2.19
CA PHE A 18 -3.88 -3.60 3.46
C PHE A 18 -2.46 -3.03 3.37
N SER A 19 -1.52 -3.82 2.84
CA SER A 19 -0.13 -3.36 2.66
C SER A 19 -0.06 -2.11 1.79
N TYR A 20 -0.86 -2.06 0.73
CA TYR A 20 -0.98 -0.90 -0.14
C TYR A 20 -1.55 0.31 0.63
N SER A 21 -2.71 0.16 1.28
CA SER A 21 -3.37 1.28 1.97
C SER A 21 -2.55 1.84 3.13
N ALA A 22 -1.89 0.98 3.91
CA ALA A 22 -1.03 1.38 5.02
C ALA A 22 0.17 2.21 4.52
N ARG A 23 0.83 1.80 3.43
CA ARG A 23 1.95 2.54 2.84
C ARG A 23 1.51 3.80 2.10
N MET A 24 0.36 3.77 1.43
CA MET A 24 -0.21 4.98 0.82
C MET A 24 -0.49 6.06 1.84
N LEU A 25 -1.01 5.69 3.01
CA LEU A 25 -1.43 6.62 4.06
C LEU A 25 -0.36 6.87 5.13
N GLY A 26 0.74 6.09 5.12
CA GLY A 26 1.88 6.26 6.02
C GLY A 26 1.68 5.65 7.41
N GLY A 27 0.65 4.81 7.63
CA GLY A 27 0.40 4.21 8.93
C GLY A 27 -0.54 3.01 8.90
N LEU A 28 -0.33 2.05 9.82
CA LEU A 28 -1.13 0.82 9.90
C LEU A 28 -2.59 1.10 10.24
N ARG A 29 -2.85 1.99 11.21
CA ARG A 29 -4.22 2.33 11.65
C ARG A 29 -5.03 2.99 10.55
N ASP A 30 -4.39 3.87 9.80
CA ASP A 30 -5.02 4.57 8.69
C ASP A 30 -5.29 3.62 7.54
N GLY A 31 -4.34 2.72 7.25
CA GLY A 31 -4.52 1.64 6.29
C GLY A 31 -5.69 0.72 6.64
N GLU A 32 -5.83 0.31 7.90
CA GLU A 32 -6.95 -0.49 8.38
C GLU A 32 -8.30 0.21 8.18
N ARG A 33 -8.39 1.47 8.60
CA ARG A 33 -9.63 2.24 8.44
C ARG A 33 -10.01 2.43 6.98
N CYS A 34 -9.02 2.72 6.14
CA CYS A 34 -9.21 2.86 4.71
C CYS A 34 -9.69 1.55 4.07
N LEU A 35 -9.03 0.43 4.37
CA LEU A 35 -9.41 -0.89 3.87
C LEU A 35 -10.85 -1.25 4.27
N ILE A 36 -11.20 -1.15 5.56
CA ILE A 36 -12.56 -1.45 6.03
C ILE A 36 -13.59 -0.58 5.31
N ALA A 37 -13.34 0.73 5.22
CA ALA A 37 -14.27 1.65 4.57
C ALA A 37 -14.44 1.35 3.07
N ALA A 38 -13.36 1.03 2.36
CA ALA A 38 -13.41 0.68 0.94
C ALA A 38 -14.19 -0.61 0.71
N LEU A 39 -13.89 -1.67 1.48
CA LEU A 39 -14.59 -2.95 1.35
C LEU A 39 -16.06 -2.87 1.76
N THR A 40 -16.39 -2.06 2.77
CA THR A 40 -17.81 -1.82 3.14
C THR A 40 -18.55 -1.07 2.05
N ALA A 41 -17.94 -0.06 1.42
CA ALA A 41 -18.53 0.65 0.29
C ALA A 41 -18.79 -0.28 -0.90
N GLY A 42 -17.81 -1.14 -1.23
CA GLY A 42 -18.00 -2.14 -2.29
C GLY A 42 -19.13 -3.14 -1.98
N TRP A 43 -19.28 -3.55 -0.73
CA TRP A 43 -20.43 -4.37 -0.32
C TRP A 43 -21.76 -3.65 -0.53
N THR A 44 -21.87 -2.39 -0.09
CA THR A 44 -23.09 -1.58 -0.25
C THR A 44 -23.47 -1.41 -1.72
N GLU A 45 -22.49 -1.27 -2.62
CA GLU A 45 -22.73 -1.21 -4.07
C GLU A 45 -23.36 -2.52 -4.57
N LEU A 46 -22.84 -3.66 -4.15
CA LEU A 46 -23.36 -4.98 -4.54
C LEU A 46 -24.75 -5.26 -3.95
N GLU A 47 -25.02 -4.88 -2.69
CA GLU A 47 -26.36 -4.97 -2.08
C GLU A 47 -27.38 -4.08 -2.81
N GLY A 48 -26.96 -2.91 -3.28
CA GLY A 48 -27.76 -1.98 -4.06
C GLY A 48 -28.12 -2.45 -5.48
N GLY A 49 -27.72 -3.65 -5.85
CA GLY A 49 -27.98 -4.25 -7.17
C GLY A 49 -26.84 -4.09 -8.16
N GLY A 50 -25.65 -3.71 -7.71
CA GLY A 50 -24.43 -3.72 -8.50
C GLY A 50 -24.09 -5.12 -9.01
N ALA A 51 -23.51 -5.20 -10.20
CA ALA A 51 -23.08 -6.46 -10.78
C ALA A 51 -21.85 -7.00 -10.02
N GLU A 52 -21.79 -8.31 -9.84
CA GLU A 52 -20.60 -8.97 -9.30
C GLU A 52 -19.40 -8.70 -10.20
N PRO A 53 -18.25 -8.28 -9.63
CA PRO A 53 -17.10 -7.88 -10.44
C PRO A 53 -16.51 -9.07 -11.22
N ALA A 54 -16.44 -8.95 -12.53
CA ALA A 54 -15.84 -9.96 -13.41
C ALA A 54 -14.32 -10.14 -13.14
N ARG A 55 -13.67 -9.09 -12.65
CA ARG A 55 -12.26 -9.04 -12.27
C ARG A 55 -12.10 -8.52 -10.84
N PRO A 56 -12.28 -9.39 -9.82
CA PRO A 56 -12.30 -8.95 -8.42
C PRO A 56 -11.04 -8.22 -7.97
N GLN A 57 -9.85 -8.65 -8.39
CA GLN A 57 -8.59 -7.99 -8.03
C GLN A 57 -8.55 -6.53 -8.50
N GLU A 58 -8.92 -6.28 -9.75
CA GLU A 58 -9.00 -4.94 -10.33
C GLU A 58 -9.99 -4.07 -9.55
N TRP A 59 -11.16 -4.60 -9.33
CA TRP A 59 -12.23 -3.88 -8.65
C TRP A 59 -11.86 -3.51 -7.20
N PHE A 60 -11.38 -4.46 -6.41
CA PHE A 60 -10.94 -4.19 -5.03
C PHE A 60 -9.75 -3.22 -4.97
N THR A 61 -8.80 -3.35 -5.90
CA THR A 61 -7.66 -2.44 -5.95
C THR A 61 -8.13 -1.02 -6.28
N ALA A 62 -9.06 -0.86 -7.22
CA ALA A 62 -9.63 0.44 -7.56
C ALA A 62 -10.37 1.08 -6.37
N LEU A 63 -11.22 0.31 -5.67
CA LEU A 63 -11.94 0.80 -4.48
C LEU A 63 -10.99 1.30 -3.38
N VAL A 64 -9.97 0.51 -3.04
CA VAL A 64 -9.03 0.88 -1.97
C VAL A 64 -8.17 2.06 -2.41
N ARG A 65 -7.75 2.08 -3.68
CA ARG A 65 -6.98 3.18 -4.26
C ARG A 65 -7.75 4.50 -4.20
N GLU A 66 -8.99 4.53 -4.69
CA GLU A 66 -9.86 5.71 -4.65
C GLU A 66 -10.00 6.22 -3.21
N ARG A 67 -10.29 5.32 -2.28
CA ARG A 67 -10.41 5.68 -0.87
C ARG A 67 -9.14 6.25 -0.26
N CYS A 68 -7.96 5.74 -0.65
CA CYS A 68 -6.68 6.30 -0.22
C CYS A 68 -6.48 7.72 -0.75
N PHE A 69 -6.79 7.97 -2.01
CA PHE A 69 -6.67 9.31 -2.59
C PHE A 69 -7.64 10.32 -1.96
N ASP A 70 -8.87 9.92 -1.68
CA ASP A 70 -9.85 10.74 -0.94
C ASP A 70 -9.32 11.11 0.45
N GLU A 71 -8.74 10.13 1.15
CA GLU A 71 -8.16 10.36 2.48
C GLU A 71 -6.98 11.33 2.43
N LEU A 72 -6.09 11.16 1.45
CA LEU A 72 -4.96 12.06 1.24
C LEU A 72 -5.41 13.48 0.86
N ALA A 73 -6.44 13.62 0.04
CA ALA A 73 -7.00 14.92 -0.32
C ALA A 73 -7.59 15.66 0.90
N ARG A 74 -8.19 14.91 1.86
CA ARG A 74 -8.75 15.49 3.09
C ARG A 74 -7.70 15.89 4.12
N ARG A 75 -6.59 15.14 4.21
CA ARG A 75 -5.59 15.33 5.28
C ARG A 75 -4.47 16.29 4.91
N GLY A 76 -4.18 16.47 3.62
CA GLY A 76 -2.95 17.11 3.16
C GLY A 76 -1.74 16.16 3.23
N ALA A 77 -0.56 16.68 3.60
CA ALA A 77 0.67 15.90 3.60
C ALA A 77 0.60 14.69 4.57
N VAL A 78 1.12 13.56 4.12
CA VAL A 78 1.29 12.35 4.93
C VAL A 78 2.50 12.54 5.84
N SER A 79 2.30 12.41 7.15
CA SER A 79 3.41 12.14 8.06
C SER A 79 3.54 10.62 8.17
N ALA A 80 4.74 10.09 7.98
CA ALA A 80 5.00 8.69 8.32
C ALA A 80 4.77 8.52 9.83
N GLU A 81 3.76 7.74 10.20
CA GLU A 81 3.51 7.41 11.59
C GLU A 81 4.51 6.34 12.04
N ASP A 82 4.95 6.42 13.29
CA ASP A 82 5.92 5.49 13.88
C ASP A 82 5.43 4.03 13.92
N ASP A 83 4.15 3.76 13.62
CA ASP A 83 3.58 2.42 13.70
C ASP A 83 3.95 1.49 12.53
N LEU A 84 4.45 2.02 11.40
CA LEU A 84 5.13 1.20 10.37
C LEU A 84 6.53 0.76 10.82
N ALA A 85 7.13 1.44 11.81
CA ALA A 85 8.51 1.25 12.23
C ALA A 85 8.82 -0.13 12.87
N GLY A 86 7.83 -0.97 13.12
CA GLY A 86 8.00 -2.32 13.68
C GLY A 86 7.88 -3.47 12.68
N THR A 87 7.59 -3.19 11.40
CA THR A 87 7.07 -4.18 10.45
C THR A 87 8.09 -4.73 9.44
N GLY A 88 9.38 -4.46 9.60
CA GLY A 88 10.36 -4.89 8.61
C GLY A 88 11.80 -4.84 9.09
N ASP A 89 12.73 -5.00 8.17
CA ASP A 89 14.17 -4.78 8.37
C ASP A 89 14.53 -3.29 8.23
N CYS A 90 15.79 -2.93 8.47
CA CYS A 90 16.22 -1.54 8.39
C CYS A 90 16.18 -0.97 6.97
N VAL A 91 16.20 -1.83 5.94
CA VAL A 91 16.04 -1.42 4.53
C VAL A 91 14.58 -1.09 4.27
N ALA A 92 13.65 -1.95 4.72
CA ALA A 92 12.21 -1.72 4.59
C ALA A 92 11.78 -0.41 5.25
N LEU A 93 12.25 -0.15 6.48
CA LEU A 93 12.00 1.12 7.16
C LEU A 93 12.48 2.34 6.38
N ALA A 94 13.68 2.25 5.79
CA ALA A 94 14.21 3.32 4.96
C ALA A 94 13.42 3.47 3.65
N ALA A 95 12.99 2.37 3.04
CA ALA A 95 12.18 2.40 1.85
C ALA A 95 10.79 3.01 2.11
N ASP A 96 10.14 2.64 3.21
CA ASP A 96 8.86 3.24 3.63
C ASP A 96 9.02 4.76 3.91
N ALA A 97 10.10 5.16 4.57
CA ALA A 97 10.41 6.57 4.81
C ALA A 97 10.64 7.34 3.48
N ALA A 98 11.36 6.76 2.53
CA ALA A 98 11.56 7.35 1.21
C ALA A 98 10.24 7.47 0.43
N LEU A 99 9.42 6.41 0.42
CA LEU A 99 8.10 6.42 -0.21
C LEU A 99 7.20 7.52 0.38
N ALA A 100 7.24 7.73 1.69
CA ALA A 100 6.43 8.74 2.37
C ALA A 100 6.73 10.17 1.90
N THR A 101 7.93 10.45 1.37
CA THR A 101 8.30 11.76 0.84
C THR A 101 7.81 12.01 -0.58
N LEU A 102 7.43 10.96 -1.32
CA LEU A 102 6.97 11.09 -2.70
C LEU A 102 5.56 11.66 -2.76
N ARG A 103 5.28 12.38 -3.85
CA ARG A 103 3.89 12.74 -4.17
C ARG A 103 3.01 11.48 -4.29
N PRO A 104 1.72 11.56 -3.89
CA PRO A 104 0.83 10.39 -3.86
C PRO A 104 0.78 9.58 -5.15
N ALA A 105 0.73 10.25 -6.32
CA ALA A 105 0.67 9.56 -7.62
C ALA A 105 1.90 8.70 -7.92
N TYR A 106 3.09 9.11 -7.48
CA TYR A 106 4.32 8.31 -7.67
C TYR A 106 4.42 7.18 -6.67
N ARG A 107 4.02 7.44 -5.42
CA ARG A 107 3.92 6.39 -4.39
C ARG A 107 2.96 5.30 -4.82
N ASP A 108 1.78 5.67 -5.31
CA ASP A 108 0.76 4.77 -5.86
C ASP A 108 1.34 3.82 -6.92
N LEU A 109 1.96 4.37 -7.96
CA LEU A 109 2.52 3.57 -9.05
C LEU A 109 3.61 2.61 -8.59
N LEU A 110 4.52 3.05 -7.70
CA LEU A 110 5.58 2.18 -7.17
C LEU A 110 5.00 1.06 -6.30
N LEU A 111 4.02 1.36 -5.46
CA LEU A 111 3.36 0.35 -4.65
C LEU A 111 2.64 -0.67 -5.51
N LEU A 112 1.84 -0.24 -6.48
CA LEU A 112 1.10 -1.15 -7.35
C LEU A 112 2.05 -2.01 -8.20
N ARG A 113 3.05 -1.40 -8.85
CA ARG A 113 3.89 -2.08 -9.83
C ARG A 113 5.09 -2.79 -9.20
N ASP A 114 5.88 -2.09 -8.40
CA ASP A 114 7.20 -2.57 -7.95
C ASP A 114 7.10 -3.34 -6.62
N VAL A 115 6.12 -3.04 -5.77
CA VAL A 115 5.91 -3.74 -4.49
C VAL A 115 4.89 -4.87 -4.63
N HIS A 116 3.72 -4.59 -5.23
CA HIS A 116 2.64 -5.59 -5.34
C HIS A 116 2.65 -6.36 -6.67
N GLY A 117 3.51 -5.99 -7.61
CA GLY A 117 3.75 -6.76 -8.83
C GLY A 117 2.58 -6.79 -9.81
N LEU A 118 1.70 -5.78 -9.82
CA LEU A 118 0.60 -5.74 -10.78
C LEU A 118 1.18 -5.78 -12.21
N ASP A 119 0.57 -6.60 -13.07
CA ASP A 119 0.93 -6.59 -14.48
C ASP A 119 0.56 -5.25 -15.15
N PRO A 120 1.18 -4.90 -16.30
CA PRO A 120 0.93 -3.62 -16.95
C PRO A 120 -0.53 -3.37 -17.32
N ALA A 121 -1.26 -4.40 -17.76
CA ALA A 121 -2.65 -4.26 -18.17
C ALA A 121 -3.55 -3.93 -16.96
N LEU A 122 -3.33 -4.63 -15.83
CA LEU A 122 -4.05 -4.38 -14.59
C LEU A 122 -3.70 -3.00 -14.01
N LEU A 123 -2.41 -2.60 -14.06
CA LEU A 123 -1.98 -1.28 -13.64
C LEU A 123 -2.71 -0.18 -14.44
N CYS A 124 -2.74 -0.28 -15.76
CA CYS A 124 -3.44 0.66 -16.63
C CYS A 124 -4.94 0.72 -16.32
N ALA A 125 -5.58 -0.45 -16.13
CA ALA A 125 -7.01 -0.52 -15.81
C ALA A 125 -7.34 0.15 -14.47
N VAL A 126 -6.52 -0.06 -13.43
CA VAL A 126 -6.74 0.51 -12.09
C VAL A 126 -6.43 2.00 -12.04
N THR A 127 -5.46 2.47 -12.83
CA THR A 127 -5.02 3.88 -12.80
C THR A 127 -5.66 4.76 -13.86
N ASP A 128 -6.39 4.17 -14.79
CA ASP A 128 -6.98 4.84 -15.97
C ASP A 128 -5.91 5.57 -16.83
N MET A 129 -4.73 4.93 -16.95
CA MET A 129 -3.60 5.45 -17.72
C MET A 129 -3.39 4.63 -18.98
N SER A 130 -2.84 5.27 -20.03
CA SER A 130 -2.24 4.54 -21.13
C SER A 130 -0.95 3.83 -20.67
N GLU A 131 -0.56 2.75 -21.36
CA GLU A 131 0.69 2.03 -21.06
C GLU A 131 1.90 2.96 -21.14
N ALA A 132 1.96 3.81 -22.17
CA ALA A 132 3.04 4.78 -22.36
C ALA A 132 3.11 5.82 -21.22
N ASP A 133 1.96 6.31 -20.73
CA ASP A 133 1.91 7.25 -19.62
C ASP A 133 2.34 6.57 -18.31
N ALA A 134 1.85 5.34 -18.07
CA ALA A 134 2.22 4.56 -16.90
C ALA A 134 3.73 4.29 -16.84
N GLU A 135 4.34 3.88 -17.96
CA GLU A 135 5.79 3.67 -18.05
C GLU A 135 6.58 4.95 -17.80
N ASN A 136 6.19 6.07 -18.44
CA ASN A 136 6.84 7.36 -18.25
C ASN A 136 6.75 7.84 -16.78
N GLN A 137 5.59 7.67 -16.16
CA GLN A 137 5.39 8.04 -14.77
C GLN A 137 6.14 7.13 -13.80
N LEU A 138 6.19 5.82 -14.06
CA LEU A 138 6.99 4.85 -13.29
C LEU A 138 8.48 5.19 -13.37
N TYR A 139 8.98 5.52 -14.56
CA TYR A 139 10.39 5.94 -14.71
C TYR A 139 10.71 7.13 -13.81
N ARG A 140 9.85 8.17 -13.81
CA ARG A 140 10.02 9.35 -12.95
C ARG A 140 9.87 9.01 -11.47
N ALA A 141 8.89 8.19 -11.11
CA ALA A 141 8.66 7.76 -9.74
C ALA A 141 9.86 7.01 -9.16
N ARG A 142 10.46 6.11 -9.95
CA ARG A 142 11.69 5.39 -9.57
C ARG A 142 12.88 6.33 -9.38
N ALA A 143 13.01 7.34 -10.23
CA ALA A 143 14.07 8.35 -10.09
C ALA A 143 13.89 9.19 -8.82
N GLU A 144 12.68 9.66 -8.52
CA GLU A 144 12.40 10.40 -7.28
C GLU A 144 12.59 9.53 -6.05
N PHE A 145 12.12 8.28 -6.08
CA PHE A 145 12.37 7.33 -4.98
C PHE A 145 13.87 7.10 -4.74
N ALA A 146 14.64 6.90 -5.81
CA ALA A 146 16.08 6.71 -5.73
C ALA A 146 16.77 7.93 -5.08
N ALA A 147 16.39 9.13 -5.47
CA ALA A 147 16.91 10.37 -4.89
C ALA A 147 16.53 10.49 -3.40
N ALA A 148 15.25 10.23 -3.07
CA ALA A 148 14.76 10.28 -1.70
C ALA A 148 15.47 9.26 -0.80
N PHE A 149 15.58 8.00 -1.24
CA PHE A 149 16.25 6.93 -0.47
C PHE A 149 17.75 7.25 -0.24
N ALA A 150 18.45 7.72 -1.27
CA ALA A 150 19.85 8.09 -1.17
C ALA A 150 20.09 9.30 -0.25
N ALA A 151 19.11 10.23 -0.17
CA ALA A 151 19.18 11.41 0.68
C ALA A 151 18.89 11.12 2.16
N LEU A 152 18.33 9.97 2.50
CA LEU A 152 18.05 9.63 3.90
C LEU A 152 19.36 9.57 4.67
N PRO A 153 19.47 10.22 5.86
CA PRO A 153 20.66 10.18 6.68
C PRO A 153 20.93 8.75 7.13
N ALA A 154 22.21 8.39 7.22
CA ALA A 154 22.60 7.16 7.91
C ALA A 154 22.12 7.26 9.36
N PRO A 155 21.46 6.25 9.92
CA PRO A 155 21.05 6.31 11.31
C PRO A 155 22.26 6.23 12.23
N ASP A 156 22.35 7.11 13.22
CA ASP A 156 23.41 7.07 14.25
C ASP A 156 23.37 5.74 15.03
N ARG A 157 22.19 5.14 15.10
CA ARG A 157 21.96 3.82 15.71
C ARG A 157 20.96 3.05 14.86
N CYS A 158 21.08 1.72 14.87
CA CYS A 158 20.12 0.86 14.22
C CYS A 158 18.69 1.18 14.69
N PRO A 159 17.73 1.49 13.79
CA PRO A 159 16.34 1.78 14.16
C PRO A 159 15.70 0.63 14.95
N LEU A 160 16.10 -0.61 14.69
CA LEU A 160 15.64 -1.81 15.39
C LEU A 160 16.50 -2.14 16.63
N ARG A 161 17.39 -1.21 17.07
CA ARG A 161 18.26 -1.34 18.25
C ARG A 161 19.16 -2.60 18.25
N ARG A 162 19.50 -3.12 17.07
CA ARG A 162 20.39 -4.27 16.91
C ARG A 162 21.85 -3.80 16.88
N THR A 163 22.74 -4.54 17.55
CA THR A 163 24.19 -4.37 17.43
C THR A 163 24.65 -5.07 16.16
N ASP A 164 25.58 -4.47 15.40
CA ASP A 164 26.15 -5.01 14.14
C ASP A 164 25.06 -5.50 13.15
N CYS A 165 24.07 -4.66 12.95
CA CYS A 165 22.90 -4.99 12.13
C CYS A 165 23.28 -5.15 10.65
N PRO A 166 23.11 -6.34 10.04
CA PRO A 166 23.43 -6.57 8.64
C PRO A 166 22.54 -5.73 7.71
N ASP A 167 21.30 -5.45 8.13
CA ASP A 167 20.34 -4.68 7.33
C ASP A 167 20.75 -3.21 7.22
N CYS A 168 21.44 -2.66 8.26
CA CYS A 168 21.99 -1.31 8.18
C CYS A 168 23.14 -1.23 7.17
N ALA A 169 23.99 -2.26 7.11
CA ALA A 169 25.05 -2.36 6.10
C ALA A 169 24.47 -2.55 4.69
N GLU A 170 23.39 -3.35 4.57
CA GLU A 170 22.67 -3.53 3.31
C GLU A 170 22.04 -2.23 2.83
N ARG A 171 21.36 -1.51 3.72
CA ARG A 171 20.80 -0.19 3.43
C ARG A 171 21.86 0.76 2.85
N GLU A 172 23.06 0.80 3.42
CA GLU A 172 24.13 1.66 2.91
C GLU A 172 24.61 1.22 1.52
N ARG A 173 24.71 -0.08 1.27
CA ARG A 173 25.02 -0.61 -0.08
C ARG A 173 23.95 -0.25 -1.10
N LEU A 174 22.68 -0.32 -0.73
CA LEU A 174 21.56 -0.02 -1.61
C LEU A 174 21.42 1.47 -1.96
N ARG A 175 22.18 2.38 -1.33
CA ARG A 175 22.23 3.80 -1.77
C ARG A 175 22.69 3.96 -3.21
N THR A 176 23.45 3.01 -3.74
CA THR A 176 23.87 2.99 -5.15
C THR A 176 22.90 2.25 -6.07
N GLN A 177 21.98 1.46 -5.50
CA GLN A 177 20.94 0.69 -6.22
C GLN A 177 19.57 0.80 -5.52
N PRO A 178 19.04 2.01 -5.33
CA PRO A 178 17.89 2.26 -4.46
C PRO A 178 16.62 1.50 -4.84
N ALA A 179 16.42 1.21 -6.13
CA ALA A 179 15.25 0.44 -6.58
C ALA A 179 15.14 -0.94 -5.91
N HIS A 180 16.28 -1.55 -5.55
CA HIS A 180 16.27 -2.84 -4.85
C HIS A 180 15.74 -2.73 -3.41
N ALA A 181 15.73 -1.55 -2.81
CA ALA A 181 15.16 -1.35 -1.48
C ALA A 181 13.64 -1.61 -1.46
N LEU A 182 12.93 -1.42 -2.58
CA LEU A 182 11.50 -1.74 -2.69
C LEU A 182 11.22 -3.25 -2.53
N LEU A 183 12.19 -4.11 -2.86
CA LEU A 183 12.06 -5.56 -2.71
C LEU A 183 12.06 -6.01 -1.24
N HIS A 184 12.50 -5.16 -0.32
CA HIS A 184 12.43 -5.41 1.12
C HIS A 184 11.05 -5.10 1.71
N LEU A 185 10.17 -4.46 0.95
CA LEU A 185 8.81 -4.15 1.38
C LEU A 185 7.93 -5.39 1.27
N GLY A 186 8.05 -6.27 2.26
CA GLY A 186 7.19 -7.44 2.39
C GLY A 186 5.71 -7.08 2.63
N PRO A 187 4.82 -8.07 2.56
CA PRO A 187 3.42 -7.88 2.90
C PRO A 187 3.26 -7.51 4.38
N LEU A 188 2.34 -6.60 4.66
CA LEU A 188 1.93 -6.28 6.02
C LEU A 188 0.75 -7.19 6.39
N GLU A 189 0.84 -7.83 7.54
CA GLU A 189 -0.23 -8.74 7.99
C GLU A 189 -1.46 -7.97 8.48
N VAL A 190 -2.62 -8.43 8.04
CA VAL A 190 -3.90 -7.90 8.49
C VAL A 190 -4.20 -8.46 9.88
N ARG A 191 -4.43 -7.57 10.84
CA ARG A 191 -4.77 -7.98 12.20
C ARG A 191 -6.18 -8.56 12.26
N ASP A 192 -6.40 -9.56 13.12
CA ASP A 192 -7.72 -10.21 13.28
C ASP A 192 -8.85 -9.24 13.61
N GLN A 193 -8.54 -8.15 14.30
CA GLN A 193 -9.50 -7.09 14.58
C GLN A 193 -10.07 -6.43 13.32
N VAL A 194 -9.29 -6.32 12.23
CA VAL A 194 -9.75 -5.77 10.95
C VAL A 194 -10.78 -6.70 10.31
N ARG A 195 -10.50 -8.00 10.30
CA ARG A 195 -11.44 -9.02 9.81
C ARG A 195 -12.73 -9.03 10.62
N SER A 196 -12.61 -8.90 11.95
CA SER A 196 -13.77 -8.83 12.84
C SER A 196 -14.59 -7.56 12.61
N ALA A 197 -13.92 -6.41 12.44
CA ALA A 197 -14.59 -5.14 12.14
C ALA A 197 -15.30 -5.16 10.78
N LEU A 198 -14.67 -5.75 9.76
CA LEU A 198 -15.30 -5.91 8.44
C LEU A 198 -16.56 -6.78 8.54
N ARG A 199 -16.49 -7.94 9.19
CA ARG A 199 -17.69 -8.79 9.38
C ARG A 199 -18.80 -8.07 10.12
N ALA A 200 -18.48 -7.30 11.16
CA ALA A 200 -19.46 -6.52 11.91
C ALA A 200 -20.10 -5.43 11.03
N ALA A 201 -19.33 -4.74 10.21
CA ALA A 201 -19.81 -3.71 9.28
C ALA A 201 -20.77 -4.31 8.22
N LEU A 202 -20.45 -5.49 7.71
CA LEU A 202 -21.26 -6.20 6.71
C LEU A 202 -22.53 -6.84 7.31
N GLY A 203 -22.49 -7.26 8.59
CA GLY A 203 -23.64 -7.86 9.29
C GLY A 203 -24.65 -6.86 9.85
N SER A 204 -24.29 -5.58 9.95
CA SER A 204 -25.19 -4.52 10.48
C SER A 204 -26.13 -3.91 9.45
N GLY A 205 -26.06 -4.35 8.20
CA GLY A 205 -26.89 -3.89 7.07
C GLY A 205 -28.12 -4.76 6.78
N SER A 206 -28.46 -5.75 7.63
CA SER A 206 -29.56 -6.71 7.42
C SER A 206 -30.79 -6.35 8.26
#